data_6d8c998ae02ed0147e714503f82c95e2
#
_entry.id   6d8c998ae02ed0147e714503f82c95e2
#
_cell.length_a   1.000
_cell.length_b   1.000
_cell.length_c   1.000
_cell.angle_alpha   90.00
_cell.angle_beta   90.00
_cell.angle_gamma   90.00
#
_symmetry.space_group_name_H-M   'P 1'
#
loop_
_entity.id
_entity.type
_entity.pdbx_description
1 polymer ?
#
loop_
_entity_poly.entity_id
_entity_poly.type
_entity_poly.pdbx_seq_one_letter_code
_entity_poly.pdbx_strand_id
1 'polypeptide(L)'
;MEREGKRMEIKIFKDMYIAELQELASVVRQIGECLPHVAQAASHPALKRIILDNRHDTALQKERLELILQLHGAEVEAHTDQAMQAMVYETNKMLPMLKGDDLRDAGLIASIQRLKHYEIAAYGTAAALAGQLELRDDQDVLLESLEEEKLTDVELTALAEREVNPDAVTA
;
A
#
# COMPACT_ATOMS: atom_id res chain seq x y z
N MET A 1 -25.37 -2.72 -18.83
CA MET A 1 -24.87 -1.49 -19.50
C MET A 1 -23.90 -0.84 -18.51
N GLU A 2 -22.65 -1.29 -18.58
CA GLU A 2 -21.57 -0.71 -17.79
C GLU A 2 -21.44 0.76 -18.19
N ARG A 3 -21.55 1.67 -17.21
CA ARG A 3 -21.17 3.05 -17.43
C ARG A 3 -19.66 3.06 -17.62
N GLU A 4 -19.21 3.14 -18.87
CA GLU A 4 -17.85 3.61 -19.15
C GLU A 4 -17.72 4.98 -18.48
N GLY A 5 -17.12 5.00 -17.30
CA GLY A 5 -16.76 6.23 -16.64
C GLY A 5 -15.90 7.03 -17.61
N LYS A 6 -16.31 8.26 -17.88
CA LYS A 6 -15.56 9.18 -18.74
C LYS A 6 -14.12 9.24 -18.20
N ARG A 7 -13.18 8.61 -18.92
CA ARG A 7 -11.76 8.64 -18.55
C ARG A 7 -11.34 10.10 -18.36
N MET A 8 -10.72 10.39 -17.25
CA MET A 8 -10.15 11.71 -16.97
C MET A 8 -9.13 12.04 -18.07
N GLU A 9 -9.28 13.19 -18.71
CA GLU A 9 -8.30 13.69 -19.65
C GLU A 9 -7.22 14.45 -18.87
N ILE A 10 -5.96 14.05 -19.04
CA ILE A 10 -4.80 14.73 -18.46
C ILE A 10 -4.27 15.74 -19.45
N LYS A 11 -4.49 17.01 -19.19
CA LYS A 11 -4.11 18.13 -20.08
C LYS A 11 -3.05 19.03 -19.49
N ILE A 12 -2.99 19.13 -18.16
CA ILE A 12 -2.05 19.95 -17.42
C ILE A 12 -1.41 19.13 -16.30
N PHE A 13 -0.32 19.61 -15.76
CA PHE A 13 0.44 18.92 -14.72
C PHE A 13 -0.39 18.65 -13.46
N LYS A 14 -1.31 19.55 -13.10
CA LYS A 14 -2.23 19.36 -11.98
C LYS A 14 -3.20 18.19 -12.21
N ASP A 15 -3.66 17.97 -13.43
CA ASP A 15 -4.52 16.80 -13.76
C ASP A 15 -3.76 15.51 -13.52
N MET A 16 -2.46 15.47 -13.88
CA MET A 16 -1.60 14.32 -13.59
C MET A 16 -1.46 14.07 -12.10
N TYR A 17 -1.25 15.12 -11.29
CA TYR A 17 -1.19 15.03 -9.85
C TYR A 17 -2.49 14.45 -9.26
N ILE A 18 -3.64 14.94 -9.69
CA ILE A 18 -4.94 14.43 -9.23
C ILE A 18 -5.13 12.96 -9.64
N ALA A 19 -4.76 12.59 -10.86
CA ALA A 19 -4.82 11.20 -11.32
C ALA A 19 -3.95 10.27 -10.45
N GLU A 20 -2.71 10.68 -10.14
CA GLU A 20 -1.82 9.91 -9.25
C GLU A 20 -2.39 9.79 -7.82
N LEU A 21 -3.03 10.83 -7.29
CA LEU A 21 -3.71 10.74 -5.99
C LEU A 21 -4.90 9.76 -6.02
N GLN A 22 -5.65 9.72 -7.09
CA GLN A 22 -6.78 8.80 -7.26
C GLN A 22 -6.31 7.35 -7.38
N GLU A 23 -5.21 7.10 -8.11
CA GLU A 23 -4.55 5.79 -8.14
C GLU A 23 -4.07 5.38 -6.75
N LEU A 24 -3.36 6.28 -6.06
CA LEU A 24 -2.86 6.04 -4.71
C LEU A 24 -3.99 5.77 -3.71
N ALA A 25 -5.11 6.47 -3.79
CA ALA A 25 -6.29 6.21 -2.95
C ALA A 25 -6.84 4.79 -3.19
N SER A 26 -6.86 4.33 -4.45
CA SER A 26 -7.23 2.96 -4.78
C SER A 26 -6.24 1.94 -4.22
N VAL A 27 -4.94 2.21 -4.33
CA VAL A 27 -3.87 1.35 -3.78
C VAL A 27 -4.05 1.17 -2.28
N VAL A 28 -4.15 2.26 -1.53
CA VAL A 28 -4.28 2.24 -0.06
C VAL A 28 -5.57 1.54 0.38
N ARG A 29 -6.68 1.76 -0.31
CA ARG A 29 -7.94 1.05 -0.04
C ARG A 29 -7.79 -0.46 -0.21
N GLN A 30 -7.22 -0.93 -1.32
CA GLN A 30 -7.04 -2.35 -1.60
C GLN A 30 -6.12 -3.03 -0.58
N ILE A 31 -5.06 -2.36 -0.16
CA ILE A 31 -4.17 -2.86 0.90
C ILE A 31 -4.91 -2.93 2.23
N GLY A 32 -5.65 -1.89 2.60
CA GLY A 32 -6.46 -1.88 3.83
C GLY A 32 -7.46 -3.02 3.90
N GLU A 33 -8.04 -3.40 2.76
CA GLU A 33 -8.95 -4.55 2.64
C GLU A 33 -8.21 -5.91 2.71
N CYS A 34 -6.97 -5.96 2.24
CA CYS A 34 -6.14 -7.18 2.23
C CYS A 34 -5.51 -7.48 3.61
N LEU A 35 -5.08 -6.47 4.36
CA LEU A 35 -4.30 -6.63 5.59
C LEU A 35 -4.98 -7.48 6.68
N PRO A 36 -6.31 -7.42 6.94
CA PRO A 36 -6.95 -8.28 7.92
C PRO A 36 -6.78 -9.77 7.62
N HIS A 37 -6.90 -10.16 6.35
CA HIS A 37 -6.71 -11.54 5.92
C HIS A 37 -5.26 -12.00 6.08
N VAL A 38 -4.31 -11.13 5.72
CA VAL A 38 -2.87 -11.36 5.87
C VAL A 38 -2.48 -11.48 7.34
N ALA A 39 -3.02 -10.61 8.22
CA ALA A 39 -2.79 -10.67 9.66
C ALA A 39 -3.31 -11.98 10.27
N GLN A 40 -4.44 -12.47 9.80
CA GLN A 40 -5.01 -13.73 10.26
C GLN A 40 -4.15 -14.93 9.84
N ALA A 41 -3.53 -14.88 8.67
CA ALA A 41 -2.67 -15.94 8.15
C ALA A 41 -1.28 -15.97 8.81
N ALA A 42 -0.81 -14.88 9.38
CA ALA A 42 0.48 -14.79 10.05
C ALA A 42 0.49 -15.58 11.36
N SER A 43 1.56 -16.33 11.62
CA SER A 43 1.76 -17.12 12.84
C SER A 43 2.77 -16.46 13.79
N HIS A 44 3.85 -15.88 13.26
CA HIS A 44 4.88 -15.23 14.06
C HIS A 44 4.33 -13.98 14.78
N PRO A 45 4.46 -13.88 16.12
CA PRO A 45 3.85 -12.77 16.88
C PRO A 45 4.32 -11.39 16.45
N ALA A 46 5.63 -11.24 16.15
CA ALA A 46 6.18 -9.97 15.68
C ALA A 46 5.65 -9.59 14.28
N LEU A 47 5.50 -10.56 13.38
CA LEU A 47 4.93 -10.33 12.06
C LEU A 47 3.47 -9.87 12.18
N LYS A 48 2.69 -10.57 12.99
CA LYS A 48 1.29 -10.22 13.23
C LYS A 48 1.16 -8.78 13.77
N ARG A 49 2.03 -8.39 14.72
CA ARG A 49 2.06 -7.03 15.26
C ARG A 49 2.37 -5.99 14.20
N ILE A 50 3.42 -6.20 13.38
CA ILE A 50 3.78 -5.28 12.30
C ILE A 50 2.61 -5.10 11.33
N ILE A 51 1.93 -6.17 10.95
CA ILE A 51 0.78 -6.11 10.04
C ILE A 51 -0.39 -5.33 10.65
N LEU A 52 -0.67 -5.53 11.94
CA LEU A 52 -1.76 -4.83 12.64
C LEU A 52 -1.46 -3.35 12.83
N ASP A 53 -0.21 -3.00 13.15
CA ASP A 53 0.24 -1.60 13.25
C ASP A 53 0.14 -0.92 11.88
N ASN A 54 0.59 -1.58 10.82
CA ASN A 54 0.46 -1.08 9.45
C ASN A 54 -1.01 -0.94 9.01
N ARG A 55 -1.90 -1.81 9.46
CA ARG A 55 -3.34 -1.67 9.21
C ARG A 55 -3.89 -0.37 9.80
N HIS A 56 -3.43 0.01 10.98
CA HIS A 56 -3.81 1.27 11.61
C HIS A 56 -3.30 2.47 10.80
N ASP A 57 -2.02 2.46 10.42
CA ASP A 57 -1.43 3.51 9.59
C ASP A 57 -2.14 3.63 8.23
N THR A 58 -2.44 2.50 7.59
CA THR A 58 -3.17 2.46 6.32
C THR A 58 -4.56 3.12 6.41
N ALA A 59 -5.26 2.94 7.53
CA ALA A 59 -6.56 3.60 7.76
C ALA A 59 -6.40 5.13 7.85
N LEU A 60 -5.38 5.62 8.56
CA LEU A 60 -5.07 7.05 8.64
C LEU A 60 -4.63 7.62 7.29
N GLN A 61 -3.82 6.89 6.54
CA GLN A 61 -3.38 7.28 5.20
C GLN A 61 -4.56 7.40 4.23
N LYS A 62 -5.52 6.49 4.31
CA LYS A 62 -6.75 6.57 3.54
C LYS A 62 -7.49 7.88 3.82
N GLU A 63 -7.70 8.22 5.09
CA GLU A 63 -8.36 9.46 5.50
C GLU A 63 -7.62 10.70 4.99
N ARG A 64 -6.28 10.72 5.07
CA ARG A 64 -5.44 11.81 4.56
C ARG A 64 -5.62 12.01 3.06
N LEU A 65 -5.61 10.93 2.26
CA LEU A 65 -5.79 10.99 0.81
C LEU A 65 -7.20 11.45 0.41
N GLU A 66 -8.22 10.95 1.10
CA GLU A 66 -9.60 11.37 0.88
C GLU A 66 -9.75 12.87 1.14
N LEU A 67 -9.15 13.39 2.21
CA LEU A 67 -9.18 14.81 2.53
C LEU A 67 -8.48 15.65 1.45
N ILE A 68 -7.28 15.25 1.01
CA ILE A 68 -6.56 15.95 -0.06
C ILE A 68 -7.40 15.98 -1.34
N LEU A 69 -7.95 14.85 -1.78
CA LEU A 69 -8.80 14.78 -2.97
C LEU A 69 -10.04 15.67 -2.85
N GLN A 70 -10.71 15.66 -1.70
CA GLN A 70 -11.87 16.52 -1.44
C GLN A 70 -11.51 18.01 -1.50
N LEU A 71 -10.37 18.42 -0.93
CA LEU A 71 -9.89 19.81 -0.99
C LEU A 71 -9.61 20.28 -2.41
N HIS A 72 -9.24 19.36 -3.32
CA HIS A 72 -9.08 19.64 -4.74
C HIS A 72 -10.38 19.46 -5.55
N GLY A 73 -11.51 19.15 -4.92
CA GLY A 73 -12.77 18.91 -5.60
C GLY A 73 -12.77 17.67 -6.50
N ALA A 74 -11.88 16.71 -6.21
CA ALA A 74 -11.72 15.49 -6.99
C ALA A 74 -12.50 14.32 -6.39
N GLU A 75 -12.93 13.41 -7.25
CA GLU A 75 -13.61 12.19 -6.85
C GLU A 75 -12.61 11.19 -6.24
N VAL A 76 -12.96 10.61 -5.08
CA VAL A 76 -12.07 9.68 -4.35
C VAL A 76 -12.04 8.30 -5.03
N GLU A 77 -13.19 7.80 -5.45
CA GLU A 77 -13.34 6.46 -6.05
C GLU A 77 -13.49 6.53 -7.57
N ALA A 78 -12.56 7.24 -8.24
CA ALA A 78 -12.64 7.45 -9.69
C ALA A 78 -12.35 6.19 -10.50
N HIS A 79 -11.44 5.34 -10.02
CA HIS A 79 -11.04 4.10 -10.69
C HIS A 79 -10.33 3.13 -9.73
N THR A 80 -9.98 1.96 -10.25
CA THR A 80 -9.27 0.91 -9.53
C THR A 80 -7.86 0.74 -10.10
N ASP A 81 -6.83 0.84 -9.25
CA ASP A 81 -5.46 0.51 -9.63
C ASP A 81 -5.36 -1.00 -9.90
N GLN A 82 -5.19 -1.36 -11.16
CA GLN A 82 -5.16 -2.76 -11.60
C GLN A 82 -3.85 -3.46 -11.25
N ALA A 83 -2.75 -2.73 -11.12
CA ALA A 83 -1.48 -3.31 -10.72
C ALA A 83 -1.53 -3.77 -9.26
N MET A 84 -2.06 -2.94 -8.37
CA MET A 84 -2.28 -3.34 -6.97
C MET A 84 -3.27 -4.49 -6.87
N GLN A 85 -4.36 -4.44 -7.64
CA GLN A 85 -5.34 -5.53 -7.69
C GLN A 85 -4.68 -6.87 -8.06
N ALA A 86 -3.79 -6.87 -9.04
CA ALA A 86 -3.05 -8.06 -9.45
C ALA A 86 -2.07 -8.54 -8.35
N MET A 87 -1.38 -7.63 -7.67
CA MET A 87 -0.48 -7.98 -6.57
C MET A 87 -1.21 -8.56 -5.37
N VAL A 88 -2.36 -8.01 -5.01
CA VAL A 88 -3.24 -8.56 -3.96
C VAL A 88 -3.74 -9.95 -4.36
N TYR A 89 -4.15 -10.13 -5.60
CA TYR A 89 -4.54 -11.44 -6.13
C TYR A 89 -3.41 -12.46 -6.01
N GLU A 90 -2.18 -12.12 -6.41
CA GLU A 90 -1.01 -13.00 -6.31
C GLU A 90 -0.67 -13.34 -4.85
N THR A 91 -0.82 -12.39 -3.92
CA THR A 91 -0.65 -12.63 -2.49
C THR A 91 -1.62 -13.70 -2.00
N ASN A 92 -2.91 -13.54 -2.30
CA ASN A 92 -3.95 -14.48 -1.89
C ASN A 92 -3.79 -15.87 -2.53
N LYS A 93 -3.36 -15.91 -3.79
CA LYS A 93 -3.08 -17.15 -4.53
C LYS A 93 -1.93 -17.94 -3.92
N MET A 94 -0.89 -17.26 -3.45
CA MET A 94 0.30 -17.91 -2.90
C MET A 94 0.05 -18.53 -1.52
N LEU A 95 -0.78 -17.91 -0.68
CA LEU A 95 -1.00 -18.34 0.71
C LEU A 95 -1.32 -19.83 0.87
N PRO A 96 -2.28 -20.42 0.16
CA PRO A 96 -2.60 -21.85 0.31
C PRO A 96 -1.51 -22.79 -0.23
N MET A 97 -0.56 -22.28 -1.02
CA MET A 97 0.56 -23.08 -1.54
C MET A 97 1.65 -23.30 -0.50
N LEU A 98 1.76 -22.41 0.48
CA LEU A 98 2.78 -22.45 1.54
C LEU A 98 2.33 -23.42 2.64
N LYS A 99 3.11 -24.47 2.88
CA LYS A 99 2.81 -25.49 3.88
C LYS A 99 3.66 -25.29 5.14
N GLY A 100 2.98 -25.17 6.26
CA GLY A 100 3.61 -24.88 7.55
C GLY A 100 3.70 -23.39 7.85
N ASP A 101 3.79 -23.08 9.12
CA ASP A 101 3.72 -21.72 9.63
C ASP A 101 4.95 -20.88 9.22
N ASP A 102 6.14 -21.46 9.33
CA ASP A 102 7.39 -20.75 9.04
C ASP A 102 7.50 -20.36 7.55
N LEU A 103 7.18 -21.28 6.63
CA LEU A 103 7.16 -20.99 5.20
C LEU A 103 6.07 -19.96 4.85
N ARG A 104 4.92 -20.06 5.53
CA ARG A 104 3.83 -19.11 5.31
C ARG A 104 4.23 -17.70 5.74
N ASP A 105 4.84 -17.55 6.91
CA ASP A 105 5.31 -16.26 7.41
C ASP A 105 6.38 -15.66 6.49
N ALA A 106 7.34 -16.44 6.02
CA ALA A 106 8.34 -15.99 5.05
C ALA A 106 7.70 -15.53 3.73
N GLY A 107 6.74 -16.29 3.21
CA GLY A 107 5.99 -15.94 2.00
C GLY A 107 5.11 -14.69 2.18
N LEU A 108 4.50 -14.52 3.36
CA LEU A 108 3.73 -13.32 3.70
C LEU A 108 4.62 -12.07 3.70
N ILE A 109 5.78 -12.10 4.35
CA ILE A 109 6.71 -10.97 4.33
C ILE A 109 7.08 -10.61 2.89
N ALA A 110 7.46 -11.58 2.08
CA ALA A 110 7.81 -11.35 0.67
C ALA A 110 6.67 -10.67 -0.11
N SER A 111 5.44 -11.09 0.12
CA SER A 111 4.26 -10.51 -0.55
C SER A 111 3.95 -9.11 -0.06
N ILE A 112 3.94 -8.90 1.26
CA ILE A 112 3.68 -7.58 1.85
C ILE A 112 4.72 -6.56 1.39
N GLN A 113 6.01 -6.93 1.35
CA GLN A 113 7.06 -6.03 0.90
C GLN A 113 6.87 -5.60 -0.57
N ARG A 114 6.37 -6.47 -1.45
CA ARG A 114 6.01 -6.05 -2.82
C ARG A 114 4.92 -5.00 -2.84
N LEU A 115 3.89 -5.16 -2.02
CA LEU A 115 2.83 -4.16 -1.86
C LEU A 115 3.40 -2.84 -1.32
N LYS A 116 4.27 -2.91 -0.30
CA LYS A 116 4.92 -1.73 0.30
C LYS A 116 5.80 -0.98 -0.70
N HIS A 117 6.61 -1.67 -1.48
CA HIS A 117 7.46 -1.02 -2.48
C HIS A 117 6.64 -0.32 -3.57
N TYR A 118 5.49 -0.87 -3.95
CA TYR A 118 4.56 -0.19 -4.85
C TYR A 118 3.98 1.09 -4.22
N GLU A 119 3.54 1.02 -2.95
CA GLU A 119 3.07 2.21 -2.21
C GLU A 119 4.17 3.27 -2.07
N ILE A 120 5.39 2.87 -1.71
CA ILE A 120 6.54 3.77 -1.58
C ILE A 120 6.79 4.51 -2.89
N ALA A 121 6.76 3.82 -4.02
CA ALA A 121 6.89 4.45 -5.33
C ALA A 121 5.74 5.42 -5.62
N ALA A 122 4.50 5.04 -5.33
CA ALA A 122 3.32 5.86 -5.58
C ALA A 122 3.29 7.12 -4.68
N TYR A 123 3.56 6.99 -3.39
CA TYR A 123 3.67 8.13 -2.47
C TYR A 123 4.81 9.07 -2.85
N GLY A 124 5.98 8.52 -3.21
CA GLY A 124 7.13 9.30 -3.65
C GLY A 124 6.82 10.13 -4.90
N THR A 125 6.13 9.53 -5.87
CA THR A 125 5.67 10.23 -7.08
C THR A 125 4.67 11.33 -6.73
N ALA A 126 3.63 11.03 -5.96
CA ALA A 126 2.61 12.02 -5.58
C ALA A 126 3.22 13.20 -4.81
N ALA A 127 4.12 12.94 -3.85
CA ALA A 127 4.82 13.98 -3.09
C ALA A 127 5.71 14.85 -3.99
N ALA A 128 6.41 14.26 -4.96
CA ALA A 128 7.22 15.01 -5.91
C ALA A 128 6.36 15.94 -6.82
N LEU A 129 5.22 15.45 -7.29
CA LEU A 129 4.28 16.24 -8.08
C LEU A 129 3.66 17.37 -7.26
N ALA A 130 3.28 17.13 -6.01
CA ALA A 130 2.79 18.14 -5.08
C ALA A 130 3.84 19.25 -4.86
N GLY A 131 5.11 18.85 -4.65
CA GLY A 131 6.22 19.79 -4.49
C GLY A 131 6.43 20.66 -5.73
N GLN A 132 6.35 20.10 -6.93
CA GLN A 132 6.46 20.84 -8.19
C GLN A 132 5.31 21.84 -8.40
N LEU A 133 4.14 21.54 -7.86
CA LEU A 133 2.97 22.41 -7.87
C LEU A 133 2.95 23.41 -6.71
N GLU A 134 3.97 23.42 -5.87
CA GLU A 134 4.07 24.25 -4.66
C GLU A 134 2.93 24.02 -3.64
N LEU A 135 2.30 22.82 -3.68
CA LEU A 135 1.27 22.36 -2.74
C LEU A 135 1.96 21.79 -1.49
N ARG A 136 2.52 22.65 -0.66
CA ARG A 136 3.38 22.24 0.47
C ARG A 136 2.64 21.43 1.52
N ASP A 137 1.42 21.81 1.86
CA ASP A 137 0.63 21.06 2.87
C ASP A 137 0.32 19.65 2.39
N ASP A 138 -0.05 19.47 1.12
CA ASP A 138 -0.24 18.15 0.52
C ASP A 138 1.06 17.34 0.51
N GLN A 139 2.16 17.99 0.11
CA GLN A 139 3.48 17.35 0.06
C GLN A 139 3.91 16.83 1.42
N ASP A 140 3.74 17.61 2.48
CA ASP A 140 4.12 17.22 3.85
C ASP A 140 3.32 15.99 4.32
N VAL A 141 2.01 15.97 4.07
CA VAL A 141 1.14 14.84 4.41
C VAL A 141 1.52 13.57 3.62
N LEU A 142 1.83 13.72 2.32
CA LEU A 142 2.26 12.59 1.48
C LEU A 142 3.63 12.04 1.91
N LEU A 143 4.56 12.91 2.29
CA LEU A 143 5.87 12.52 2.80
C LEU A 143 5.77 11.83 4.16
N GLU A 144 4.87 12.25 5.04
CA GLU A 144 4.60 11.56 6.31
C GLU A 144 4.17 10.11 6.06
N SER A 145 3.20 9.91 5.18
CA SER A 145 2.73 8.58 4.81
C SER A 145 3.82 7.73 4.13
N LEU A 146 4.65 8.35 3.29
CA LEU A 146 5.79 7.69 2.66
C LEU A 146 6.79 7.16 3.71
N GLU A 147 7.11 7.94 4.73
CA GLU A 147 8.03 7.52 5.79
C GLU A 147 7.44 6.39 6.66
N GLU A 148 6.14 6.40 6.92
CA GLU A 148 5.44 5.29 7.59
C GLU A 148 5.62 3.98 6.81
N GLU A 149 5.44 4.00 5.48
CA GLU A 149 5.60 2.83 4.62
C GLU A 149 7.04 2.32 4.55
N LYS A 150 8.01 3.22 4.47
CA LYS A 150 9.44 2.87 4.52
C LYS A 150 9.83 2.23 5.85
N LEU A 151 9.30 2.72 6.96
CA LEU A 151 9.57 2.16 8.27
C LEU A 151 9.04 0.73 8.38
N THR A 152 7.82 0.49 7.94
CA THR A 152 7.23 -0.86 7.90
C THR A 152 8.07 -1.83 7.05
N ASP A 153 8.56 -1.38 5.89
CA ASP A 153 9.42 -2.20 5.02
C ASP A 153 10.75 -2.56 5.70
N VAL A 154 11.37 -1.61 6.39
CA VAL A 154 12.60 -1.86 7.18
C VAL A 154 12.37 -2.86 8.32
N GLU A 155 11.27 -2.74 9.04
CA GLU A 155 10.89 -3.68 10.11
C GLU A 155 10.65 -5.10 9.56
N LEU A 156 9.97 -5.23 8.44
CA LEU A 156 9.74 -6.51 7.78
C LEU A 156 11.05 -7.15 7.31
N THR A 157 11.96 -6.37 6.73
CA THR A 157 13.30 -6.85 6.33
C THR A 157 14.08 -7.37 7.53
N ALA A 158 14.12 -6.61 8.62
CA ALA A 158 14.83 -7.01 9.83
C ALA A 158 14.26 -8.30 10.44
N LEU A 159 12.93 -8.43 10.48
CA LEU A 159 12.26 -9.63 10.98
C LEU A 159 12.55 -10.84 10.09
N ALA A 160 12.47 -10.68 8.76
CA ALA A 160 12.75 -11.73 7.80
C ALA A 160 14.18 -12.27 7.95
N GLU A 161 15.17 -11.39 7.99
CA GLU A 161 16.58 -11.77 8.04
C GLU A 161 17.00 -12.39 9.37
N ARG A 162 16.46 -11.91 10.47
CA ARG A 162 16.91 -12.30 11.82
C ARG A 162 16.16 -13.51 12.39
N GLU A 163 14.91 -13.70 12.04
CA GLU A 163 14.04 -14.68 12.69
C GLU A 163 13.31 -15.58 11.66
N VAL A 164 12.46 -15.00 10.82
CA VAL A 164 11.50 -15.78 10.01
C VAL A 164 12.18 -16.63 8.94
N ASN A 165 13.09 -16.07 8.15
CA ASN A 165 13.78 -16.84 7.11
C ASN A 165 14.70 -17.93 7.68
N PRO A 166 15.50 -17.69 8.73
CA PRO A 166 16.26 -18.76 9.38
C PRO A 166 15.38 -19.91 9.88
N ASP A 167 14.23 -19.62 10.50
CA ASP A 167 13.29 -20.65 10.97
C ASP A 167 12.69 -21.42 9.78
N ALA A 168 12.32 -20.75 8.70
CA ALA A 168 11.76 -21.37 7.50
C ALA A 168 12.76 -22.30 6.77
N VAL A 169 14.04 -22.01 6.83
CA VAL A 169 15.10 -22.89 6.24
C VAL A 169 15.19 -24.23 6.97
N THR A 170 14.93 -24.24 8.27
CA THR A 170 15.03 -25.45 9.12
C THR A 170 13.71 -26.18 9.29
N ALA A 171 12.64 -25.63 8.75
CA ALA A 171 11.28 -26.19 8.85
C ALA A 171 11.07 -27.44 8.00
#